data_0607e2c0ada4dcb149d8570e1c1becd5
#
_entry.id   0607e2c0ada4dcb149d8570e1c1becd5
#
_cell.length_a   1.000
_cell.length_b   1.000
_cell.length_c   1.000
_cell.angle_alpha   90.00
_cell.angle_beta   90.00
_cell.angle_gamma   90.00
#
_symmetry.space_group_name_H-M   'P 1'
#
loop_
_entity.id
_entity.type
_entity.pdbx_description
1 polymer ?
#
loop_
_entity_poly.entity_id
_entity_poly.type
_entity_poly.pdbx_seq_one_letter_code
_entity_poly.pdbx_strand_id
1 'polypeptide(L)'
;MRQASVEQALASWVPPEAPAELGTAMRYAVLDGGKRLRPLLVLATSEALDGLEPAALRAACAVELIHAYSLVHDDMPCMDNDVLRRGKPTVHVRFGQAQALLAGDALQALAFELLTPDDGSMPPAMAARLCRLLARAAGAHGMAGGQAIDLASVGLSLDQPALEGMHRLKTGALLQASVMMGAATADADAHQASCLADFGASIGLAFQIVDDILDVTADSQTLGKTAGKDAAADKPTFVSLMGLAAAQAYADEVLDRAHAALDRSGLSQTGYLRGLADWVGRRSH
;
A
#
# COMPACT_ATOMS: atom_id res chain seq x y z
N MET A 1 16.44 11.01 -2.75
CA MET A 1 17.28 9.85 -3.11
C MET A 1 16.48 8.55 -3.11
N ARG A 2 15.86 8.10 -2.00
CA ARG A 2 15.14 6.78 -1.92
C ARG A 2 14.02 6.60 -2.94
N GLN A 3 13.17 7.59 -3.14
CA GLN A 3 12.10 7.49 -4.15
C GLN A 3 12.68 7.32 -5.56
N ALA A 4 13.75 8.07 -5.90
CA ALA A 4 14.41 7.94 -7.19
C ALA A 4 15.03 6.55 -7.40
N SER A 5 15.61 5.93 -6.35
CA SER A 5 16.12 4.56 -6.43
C SER A 5 15.01 3.54 -6.69
N VAL A 6 13.84 3.71 -6.06
CA VAL A 6 12.66 2.87 -6.31
C VAL A 6 12.16 3.02 -7.74
N GLU A 7 12.03 4.25 -8.25
CA GLU A 7 11.59 4.51 -9.64
C GLU A 7 12.56 3.89 -10.65
N GLN A 8 13.87 4.05 -10.43
CA GLN A 8 14.88 3.46 -11.29
C GLN A 8 14.85 1.93 -11.27
N ALA A 9 14.69 1.32 -10.09
CA ALA A 9 14.59 -0.12 -9.94
C ALA A 9 13.31 -0.69 -10.60
N LEU A 10 12.15 -0.06 -10.39
CA LEU A 10 10.91 -0.44 -11.06
C LEU A 10 11.05 -0.32 -12.58
N ALA A 11 11.66 0.76 -13.10
CA ALA A 11 11.89 0.94 -14.53
C ALA A 11 12.82 -0.12 -15.12
N SER A 12 13.75 -0.65 -14.33
CA SER A 12 14.67 -1.73 -14.71
C SER A 12 14.03 -3.12 -14.67
N TRP A 13 13.20 -3.38 -13.66
CA TRP A 13 12.66 -4.73 -13.40
C TRP A 13 11.32 -5.02 -14.09
N VAL A 14 10.52 -3.97 -14.42
CA VAL A 14 9.29 -4.19 -15.19
C VAL A 14 9.63 -4.30 -16.67
N PRO A 15 9.54 -5.52 -17.28
CA PRO A 15 10.08 -5.78 -18.61
C PRO A 15 9.31 -5.02 -19.69
N PRO A 16 9.99 -4.23 -20.54
CA PRO A 16 9.34 -3.57 -21.69
C PRO A 16 9.01 -4.56 -22.83
N GLU A 17 9.73 -5.68 -22.92
CA GLU A 17 9.67 -6.63 -24.02
C GLU A 17 8.61 -7.74 -23.83
N ALA A 18 7.81 -7.69 -22.76
CA ALA A 18 6.75 -8.67 -22.56
C ALA A 18 5.78 -8.65 -23.75
N PRO A 19 5.32 -9.84 -24.24
CA PRO A 19 4.67 -9.98 -25.52
C PRO A 19 3.33 -9.23 -25.62
N ALA A 20 2.89 -8.94 -26.85
CA ALA A 20 1.55 -8.43 -27.16
C ALA A 20 1.15 -7.16 -26.35
N GLU A 21 2.07 -6.20 -26.20
CA GLU A 21 1.91 -4.95 -25.44
C GLU A 21 1.78 -5.14 -23.92
N LEU A 22 1.89 -6.36 -23.41
CA LEU A 22 1.78 -6.62 -21.96
C LEU A 22 2.79 -5.81 -21.16
N GLY A 23 4.06 -5.76 -21.59
CA GLY A 23 5.09 -4.95 -20.96
C GLY A 23 4.74 -3.46 -20.94
N THR A 24 4.17 -2.94 -22.03
CA THR A 24 3.70 -1.55 -22.11
C THR A 24 2.59 -1.27 -21.11
N ALA A 25 1.61 -2.18 -20.98
CA ALA A 25 0.52 -2.06 -20.02
C ALA A 25 0.99 -2.14 -18.55
N MET A 26 1.91 -3.07 -18.25
CA MET A 26 2.55 -3.20 -16.93
C MET A 26 3.30 -1.92 -16.55
N ARG A 27 4.15 -1.41 -17.45
CA ARG A 27 4.91 -0.18 -17.24
C ARG A 27 4.01 1.04 -17.07
N TYR A 28 2.94 1.13 -17.86
CA TYR A 28 1.94 2.18 -17.72
C TYR A 28 1.27 2.18 -16.34
N ALA A 29 0.96 1.00 -15.78
CA ALA A 29 0.39 0.87 -14.45
C ALA A 29 1.35 1.30 -13.32
N VAL A 30 2.65 1.02 -13.48
CA VAL A 30 3.65 1.13 -12.42
C VAL A 30 4.43 2.46 -12.47
N LEU A 31 4.89 2.90 -13.67
CA LEU A 31 5.91 3.94 -13.79
C LEU A 31 5.35 5.37 -13.86
N ASP A 32 4.05 5.55 -13.82
CA ASP A 32 3.40 6.86 -13.93
C ASP A 32 3.44 7.71 -12.65
N GLY A 33 4.44 7.50 -11.82
CA GLY A 33 4.62 8.22 -10.56
C GLY A 33 3.74 7.65 -9.44
N GLY A 34 3.65 8.40 -8.36
CA GLY A 34 2.95 8.04 -7.14
C GLY A 34 3.77 8.44 -5.92
N LYS A 35 3.11 8.44 -4.77
CA LYS A 35 3.74 8.85 -3.50
C LYS A 35 4.72 7.82 -2.95
N ARG A 36 4.67 6.59 -3.47
CA ARG A 36 5.56 5.46 -3.10
C ARG A 36 5.63 5.21 -1.58
N LEU A 37 4.55 5.46 -0.85
CA LEU A 37 4.55 5.30 0.61
C LEU A 37 4.97 3.89 1.05
N ARG A 38 4.45 2.84 0.40
CA ARG A 38 4.77 1.44 0.72
C ARG A 38 6.25 1.13 0.53
N PRO A 39 6.86 1.41 -0.62
CA PRO A 39 8.32 1.31 -0.81
C PRO A 39 9.12 2.09 0.22
N LEU A 40 8.72 3.33 0.52
CA LEU A 40 9.44 4.18 1.47
C LEU A 40 9.36 3.65 2.90
N LEU A 41 8.24 3.02 3.30
CA LEU A 41 8.13 2.33 4.58
C LEU A 41 9.07 1.12 4.67
N VAL A 42 9.19 0.31 3.59
CA VAL A 42 10.16 -0.80 3.54
C VAL A 42 11.57 -0.29 3.76
N LEU A 43 11.99 0.70 2.94
CA LEU A 43 13.36 1.24 2.97
C LEU A 43 13.67 1.92 4.31
N ALA A 44 12.73 2.72 4.84
CA ALA A 44 12.91 3.41 6.12
C ALA A 44 13.05 2.44 7.29
N THR A 45 12.28 1.35 7.29
CA THR A 45 12.35 0.33 8.34
C THR A 45 13.64 -0.47 8.24
N SER A 46 14.02 -0.88 7.02
CA SER A 46 15.29 -1.58 6.79
C SER A 46 16.48 -0.75 7.27
N GLU A 47 16.53 0.54 6.91
CA GLU A 47 17.59 1.46 7.33
C GLU A 47 17.63 1.66 8.84
N ALA A 48 16.49 1.77 9.51
CA ALA A 48 16.43 1.92 10.98
C ALA A 48 17.00 0.70 11.73
N LEU A 49 17.16 -0.42 11.05
CA LEU A 49 17.66 -1.70 11.56
C LEU A 49 18.98 -2.15 10.92
N ASP A 50 19.64 -1.27 10.14
CA ASP A 50 20.84 -1.61 9.37
C ASP A 50 20.67 -2.86 8.48
N GLY A 51 19.51 -2.99 7.84
CA GLY A 51 19.12 -4.14 7.04
C GLY A 51 19.84 -4.23 5.69
N LEU A 52 19.71 -5.38 5.03
CA LEU A 52 20.34 -5.69 3.74
C LEU A 52 19.71 -4.85 2.61
N GLU A 53 20.39 -3.80 2.16
CA GLU A 53 19.90 -2.82 1.18
C GLU A 53 19.37 -3.45 -0.13
N PRO A 54 20.08 -4.42 -0.79
CA PRO A 54 19.55 -5.06 -2.01
C PRO A 54 18.22 -5.80 -1.77
N ALA A 55 18.07 -6.47 -0.65
CA ALA A 55 16.82 -7.14 -0.27
C ALA A 55 15.71 -6.13 0.02
N ALA A 56 16.03 -5.03 0.70
CA ALA A 56 15.09 -3.95 0.99
C ALA A 56 14.56 -3.29 -0.29
N LEU A 57 15.42 -3.04 -1.28
CA LEU A 57 15.01 -2.46 -2.56
C LEU A 57 14.10 -3.42 -3.35
N ARG A 58 14.42 -4.72 -3.39
CA ARG A 58 13.56 -5.74 -4.00
C ARG A 58 12.22 -5.83 -3.29
N ALA A 59 12.20 -5.85 -1.96
CA ALA A 59 10.97 -5.85 -1.16
C ALA A 59 10.12 -4.58 -1.37
N ALA A 60 10.76 -3.41 -1.46
CA ALA A 60 10.10 -2.14 -1.75
C ALA A 60 9.42 -2.15 -3.13
N CYS A 61 10.09 -2.67 -4.16
CA CYS A 61 9.51 -2.79 -5.49
C CYS A 61 8.41 -3.87 -5.52
N ALA A 62 8.60 -5.01 -4.88
CA ALA A 62 7.61 -6.07 -4.83
C ALA A 62 6.29 -5.62 -4.20
N VAL A 63 6.32 -4.90 -3.09
CA VAL A 63 5.10 -4.37 -2.46
C VAL A 63 4.41 -3.32 -3.33
N GLU A 64 5.16 -2.53 -4.10
CA GLU A 64 4.59 -1.56 -5.03
C GLU A 64 3.95 -2.24 -6.25
N LEU A 65 4.55 -3.32 -6.77
CA LEU A 65 3.94 -4.13 -7.84
C LEU A 65 2.61 -4.74 -7.39
N ILE A 66 2.53 -5.26 -6.15
CA ILE A 66 1.28 -5.74 -5.57
C ILE A 66 0.26 -4.59 -5.48
N HIS A 67 0.66 -3.41 -5.03
CA HIS A 67 -0.23 -2.25 -5.00
C HIS A 67 -0.67 -1.83 -6.40
N ALA A 68 0.22 -1.82 -7.38
CA ALA A 68 -0.12 -1.44 -8.75
C ALA A 68 -1.13 -2.42 -9.38
N TYR A 69 -0.92 -3.74 -9.22
CA TYR A 69 -1.88 -4.70 -9.75
C TYR A 69 -3.27 -4.55 -9.13
N SER A 70 -3.33 -4.30 -7.81
CA SER A 70 -4.62 -4.13 -7.15
C SER A 70 -5.40 -2.93 -7.72
N LEU A 71 -4.70 -1.81 -7.98
CA LEU A 71 -5.31 -0.66 -8.61
C LEU A 71 -5.79 -0.94 -10.05
N VAL A 72 -5.01 -1.71 -10.83
CA VAL A 72 -5.41 -2.11 -12.19
C VAL A 72 -6.69 -2.95 -12.17
N HIS A 73 -6.79 -3.90 -11.23
CA HIS A 73 -7.97 -4.76 -11.13
C HIS A 73 -9.17 -4.02 -10.50
N ASP A 74 -8.95 -3.18 -9.49
CA ASP A 74 -10.00 -2.37 -8.88
C ASP A 74 -10.64 -1.41 -9.90
N ASP A 75 -9.87 -0.88 -10.85
CA ASP A 75 -10.38 0.01 -11.91
C ASP A 75 -11.26 -0.71 -12.94
N MET A 76 -11.25 -2.04 -13.03
CA MET A 76 -11.98 -2.79 -14.07
C MET A 76 -13.50 -2.62 -13.96
N PRO A 77 -14.26 -2.78 -15.08
CA PRO A 77 -15.73 -2.64 -15.09
C PRO A 77 -16.48 -3.60 -14.17
N CYS A 78 -15.90 -4.74 -13.82
CA CYS A 78 -16.45 -5.69 -12.85
C CYS A 78 -16.16 -5.36 -11.39
N MET A 79 -15.42 -4.28 -11.14
CA MET A 79 -15.05 -3.76 -9.83
C MET A 79 -15.56 -2.32 -9.68
N ASP A 80 -14.70 -1.32 -9.50
CA ASP A 80 -15.08 0.09 -9.31
C ASP A 80 -15.44 0.81 -10.63
N ASN A 81 -15.13 0.22 -11.80
CA ASN A 81 -15.38 0.78 -13.14
C ASN A 81 -14.83 2.19 -13.31
N ASP A 82 -13.59 2.43 -12.85
CA ASP A 82 -12.94 3.72 -12.94
C ASP A 82 -12.29 3.94 -14.30
N VAL A 83 -12.65 5.05 -14.95
CA VAL A 83 -12.10 5.41 -16.27
C VAL A 83 -10.84 6.28 -16.19
N LEU A 84 -10.58 6.93 -15.05
CA LEU A 84 -9.43 7.79 -14.80
C LEU A 84 -8.75 7.47 -13.46
N ARG A 85 -7.41 7.43 -13.47
CA ARG A 85 -6.56 7.33 -12.28
C ARG A 85 -5.36 8.25 -12.41
N ARG A 86 -5.14 9.10 -11.40
CA ARG A 86 -4.09 10.14 -11.41
C ARG A 86 -4.16 11.04 -12.65
N GLY A 87 -5.38 11.36 -13.10
CA GLY A 87 -5.62 12.20 -14.28
C GLY A 87 -5.38 11.54 -15.63
N LYS A 88 -5.10 10.22 -15.67
CA LYS A 88 -4.88 9.45 -16.90
C LYS A 88 -5.93 8.36 -17.07
N PRO A 89 -6.24 7.92 -18.30
CA PRO A 89 -7.08 6.76 -18.54
C PRO A 89 -6.57 5.54 -17.77
N THR A 90 -7.47 4.76 -17.17
CA THR A 90 -7.12 3.50 -16.50
C THR A 90 -6.62 2.47 -17.52
N VAL A 91 -5.94 1.41 -17.04
CA VAL A 91 -5.32 0.42 -17.93
C VAL A 91 -6.34 -0.25 -18.84
N HIS A 92 -7.54 -0.60 -18.31
CA HIS A 92 -8.58 -1.22 -19.11
C HIS A 92 -9.17 -0.30 -20.17
N VAL A 93 -9.20 1.01 -19.93
CA VAL A 93 -9.65 2.01 -20.93
C VAL A 93 -8.63 2.15 -22.04
N ARG A 94 -7.33 2.14 -21.69
CA ARG A 94 -6.26 2.38 -22.67
C ARG A 94 -5.88 1.14 -23.47
N PHE A 95 -5.84 -0.04 -22.84
CA PHE A 95 -5.31 -1.28 -23.44
C PHE A 95 -6.37 -2.38 -23.57
N GLY A 96 -7.59 -2.15 -23.09
CA GLY A 96 -8.66 -3.13 -23.05
C GLY A 96 -8.66 -4.01 -21.80
N GLN A 97 -9.82 -4.61 -21.48
CA GLN A 97 -10.04 -5.36 -20.25
C GLN A 97 -9.13 -6.60 -20.13
N ALA A 98 -8.92 -7.33 -21.22
CA ALA A 98 -8.07 -8.52 -21.23
C ALA A 98 -6.61 -8.16 -20.89
N GLN A 99 -6.08 -7.09 -21.47
CA GLN A 99 -4.73 -6.63 -21.16
C GLN A 99 -4.62 -6.10 -19.73
N ALA A 100 -5.64 -5.44 -19.20
CA ALA A 100 -5.65 -5.00 -17.81
C ALA A 100 -5.59 -6.18 -16.85
N LEU A 101 -6.41 -7.22 -17.09
CA LEU A 101 -6.40 -8.44 -16.27
C LEU A 101 -5.02 -9.10 -16.29
N LEU A 102 -4.46 -9.34 -17.49
CA LEU A 102 -3.15 -9.97 -17.65
C LEU A 102 -2.01 -9.12 -17.08
N ALA A 103 -2.08 -7.79 -17.20
CA ALA A 103 -1.08 -6.89 -16.61
C ALA A 103 -1.09 -6.99 -15.08
N GLY A 104 -2.26 -7.07 -14.45
CA GLY A 104 -2.37 -7.30 -13.01
C GLY A 104 -1.78 -8.63 -12.58
N ASP A 105 -2.12 -9.73 -13.28
CA ASP A 105 -1.59 -11.07 -13.00
C ASP A 105 -0.06 -11.13 -13.14
N ALA A 106 0.47 -10.52 -14.21
CA ALA A 106 1.90 -10.47 -14.46
C ALA A 106 2.66 -9.62 -13.43
N LEU A 107 2.10 -8.49 -12.98
CA LEU A 107 2.69 -7.66 -11.92
C LEU A 107 2.72 -8.39 -10.58
N GLN A 108 1.66 -9.16 -10.27
CA GLN A 108 1.64 -10.00 -9.07
C GLN A 108 2.72 -11.10 -9.12
N ALA A 109 2.85 -11.79 -10.24
CA ALA A 109 3.88 -12.82 -10.43
C ALA A 109 5.29 -12.21 -10.32
N LEU A 110 5.55 -11.08 -10.98
CA LEU A 110 6.83 -10.37 -10.94
C LEU A 110 7.20 -9.94 -9.52
N ALA A 111 6.22 -9.55 -8.68
CA ALA A 111 6.48 -9.19 -7.29
C ALA A 111 7.14 -10.33 -6.50
N PHE A 112 6.72 -11.59 -6.71
CA PHE A 112 7.33 -12.74 -6.06
C PHE A 112 8.65 -13.16 -6.70
N GLU A 113 8.80 -12.98 -8.01
CA GLU A 113 10.07 -13.19 -8.72
C GLU A 113 11.16 -12.27 -8.17
N LEU A 114 10.86 -10.99 -7.92
CA LEU A 114 11.80 -10.06 -7.30
C LEU A 114 12.27 -10.48 -5.90
N LEU A 115 11.43 -11.18 -5.15
CA LEU A 115 11.75 -11.65 -3.79
C LEU A 115 12.53 -12.98 -3.76
N THR A 116 12.72 -13.62 -4.91
CA THR A 116 13.41 -14.91 -5.04
C THR A 116 14.55 -14.84 -6.06
N PRO A 117 15.51 -13.90 -5.90
CA PRO A 117 16.61 -13.77 -6.86
C PRO A 117 17.50 -15.01 -6.83
N ASP A 118 18.03 -15.39 -8.01
CA ASP A 118 18.97 -16.51 -8.20
C ASP A 118 20.44 -16.06 -8.21
N ASP A 119 20.69 -14.74 -8.08
CA ASP A 119 22.00 -14.12 -8.14
C ASP A 119 22.78 -14.14 -6.80
N GLY A 120 22.22 -14.75 -5.76
CA GLY A 120 22.83 -14.81 -4.43
C GLY A 120 22.75 -13.52 -3.62
N SER A 121 22.07 -12.48 -4.12
CA SER A 121 21.95 -11.17 -3.44
C SER A 121 21.05 -11.20 -2.19
N MET A 122 20.32 -12.30 -1.96
CA MET A 122 19.41 -12.48 -0.83
C MET A 122 19.52 -13.88 -0.24
N PRO A 123 19.65 -14.04 1.10
CA PRO A 123 19.61 -15.35 1.74
C PRO A 123 18.26 -16.07 1.51
N PRO A 124 18.22 -17.38 1.20
CA PRO A 124 16.97 -18.10 0.93
C PRO A 124 15.93 -18.03 2.05
N ALA A 125 16.36 -18.03 3.31
CA ALA A 125 15.46 -17.91 4.46
C ALA A 125 14.79 -16.51 4.51
N MET A 126 15.52 -15.46 4.13
CA MET A 126 14.99 -14.09 4.03
C MET A 126 14.00 -14.00 2.86
N ALA A 127 14.33 -14.54 1.70
CA ALA A 127 13.44 -14.61 0.54
C ALA A 127 12.11 -15.29 0.89
N ALA A 128 12.16 -16.47 1.52
CA ALA A 128 10.97 -17.20 1.98
C ALA A 128 10.13 -16.38 2.97
N ARG A 129 10.77 -15.64 3.91
CA ARG A 129 10.09 -14.78 4.89
C ARG A 129 9.40 -13.60 4.18
N LEU A 130 10.07 -12.93 3.27
CA LEU A 130 9.52 -11.81 2.49
C LEU A 130 8.34 -12.25 1.62
N CYS A 131 8.48 -13.37 0.89
CA CYS A 131 7.38 -13.95 0.11
C CYS A 131 6.17 -14.27 0.98
N ARG A 132 6.37 -14.86 2.17
CA ARG A 132 5.28 -15.18 3.09
C ARG A 132 4.57 -13.92 3.61
N LEU A 133 5.31 -12.87 3.98
CA LEU A 133 4.74 -11.60 4.43
C LEU A 133 3.88 -10.98 3.34
N LEU A 134 4.41 -10.88 2.11
CA LEU A 134 3.71 -10.31 0.98
C LEU A 134 2.46 -11.12 0.59
N ALA A 135 2.57 -12.44 0.50
CA ALA A 135 1.46 -13.33 0.15
C ALA A 135 0.29 -13.23 1.13
N ARG A 136 0.59 -13.16 2.44
CA ARG A 136 -0.46 -12.98 3.46
C ARG A 136 -1.12 -11.62 3.36
N ALA A 137 -0.34 -10.57 3.13
CA ALA A 137 -0.87 -9.21 3.04
C ALA A 137 -1.68 -8.96 1.76
N ALA A 138 -1.33 -9.61 0.65
CA ALA A 138 -2.06 -9.50 -0.62
C ALA A 138 -3.28 -10.43 -0.70
N GLY A 139 -3.25 -11.57 -0.02
CA GLY A 139 -4.21 -12.66 -0.17
C GLY A 139 -5.52 -12.52 0.62
N ALA A 140 -6.19 -13.66 0.84
CA ALA A 140 -7.50 -13.76 1.49
C ALA A 140 -7.52 -13.23 2.96
N HIS A 141 -6.38 -13.28 3.65
CA HIS A 141 -6.22 -12.74 5.01
C HIS A 141 -5.64 -11.32 5.03
N GLY A 142 -5.67 -10.63 3.90
CA GLY A 142 -5.18 -9.28 3.69
C GLY A 142 -6.01 -8.54 2.65
N MET A 143 -5.34 -7.88 1.72
CA MET A 143 -5.94 -6.94 0.76
C MET A 143 -7.10 -7.53 -0.05
N ALA A 144 -6.96 -8.73 -0.62
CA ALA A 144 -8.03 -9.36 -1.39
C ALA A 144 -9.25 -9.70 -0.52
N GLY A 145 -9.03 -10.19 0.71
CA GLY A 145 -10.10 -10.43 1.67
C GLY A 145 -10.81 -9.14 2.09
N GLY A 146 -10.05 -8.07 2.33
CA GLY A 146 -10.59 -6.75 2.64
C GLY A 146 -11.41 -6.17 1.50
N GLN A 147 -10.96 -6.33 0.26
CA GLN A 147 -11.70 -5.92 -0.94
C GLN A 147 -13.01 -6.70 -1.09
N ALA A 148 -13.01 -8.00 -0.81
CA ALA A 148 -14.23 -8.81 -0.84
C ALA A 148 -15.25 -8.35 0.21
N ILE A 149 -14.80 -7.97 1.42
CA ILE A 149 -15.67 -7.41 2.46
C ILE A 149 -16.20 -6.03 2.02
N ASP A 150 -15.36 -5.17 1.45
CA ASP A 150 -15.75 -3.84 0.97
C ASP A 150 -16.89 -3.94 -0.07
N LEU A 151 -16.71 -4.80 -1.07
CA LEU A 151 -17.73 -5.06 -2.10
C LEU A 151 -19.05 -5.61 -1.50
N ALA A 152 -18.95 -6.52 -0.53
CA ALA A 152 -20.11 -7.09 0.15
C ALA A 152 -20.79 -6.10 1.11
N SER A 153 -20.14 -4.99 1.45
CA SER A 153 -20.64 -3.97 2.39
C SER A 153 -21.31 -2.78 1.72
N VAL A 154 -21.34 -2.74 0.40
CA VAL A 154 -22.03 -1.67 -0.36
C VAL A 154 -23.51 -1.64 0.03
N GLY A 155 -24.01 -0.46 0.41
CA GLY A 155 -25.40 -0.27 0.88
C GLY A 155 -25.68 -0.80 2.28
N LEU A 156 -24.64 -1.25 3.03
CA LEU A 156 -24.78 -1.70 4.42
C LEU A 156 -24.22 -0.66 5.39
N SER A 157 -24.83 -0.57 6.58
CA SER A 157 -24.26 0.20 7.69
C SER A 157 -23.31 -0.72 8.47
N LEU A 158 -22.05 -0.33 8.57
CA LEU A 158 -21.05 -0.99 9.42
C LEU A 158 -20.90 -0.22 10.74
N ASP A 159 -20.70 -0.94 11.84
CA ASP A 159 -20.22 -0.34 13.07
C ASP A 159 -18.70 -0.06 12.98
N GLN A 160 -18.16 0.71 13.92
CA GLN A 160 -16.74 1.09 13.91
C GLN A 160 -15.79 -0.13 13.88
N PRO A 161 -15.96 -1.19 14.73
CA PRO A 161 -15.10 -2.36 14.67
C PRO A 161 -15.12 -3.10 13.32
N ALA A 162 -16.28 -3.19 12.68
CA ALA A 162 -16.40 -3.84 11.37
C ALA A 162 -15.72 -3.00 10.27
N LEU A 163 -15.93 -1.69 10.28
CA LEU A 163 -15.28 -0.75 9.35
C LEU A 163 -13.75 -0.78 9.51
N GLU A 164 -13.24 -0.71 10.74
CA GLU A 164 -11.81 -0.85 11.01
C GLU A 164 -11.27 -2.21 10.56
N GLY A 165 -12.00 -3.29 10.80
CA GLY A 165 -11.63 -4.63 10.38
C GLY A 165 -11.48 -4.74 8.86
N MET A 166 -12.42 -4.19 8.11
CA MET A 166 -12.37 -4.12 6.64
C MET A 166 -11.15 -3.33 6.15
N HIS A 167 -10.96 -2.12 6.66
CA HIS A 167 -9.84 -1.26 6.26
C HIS A 167 -8.48 -1.80 6.68
N ARG A 168 -8.40 -2.47 7.84
CA ARG A 168 -7.19 -3.18 8.29
C ARG A 168 -6.74 -4.23 7.27
N LEU A 169 -7.70 -4.94 6.66
CA LEU A 169 -7.40 -5.93 5.63
C LEU A 169 -7.12 -5.27 4.28
N LYS A 170 -8.04 -4.46 3.77
CA LYS A 170 -7.99 -3.90 2.42
C LYS A 170 -6.75 -3.02 2.19
N THR A 171 -6.49 -2.11 3.10
CA THR A 171 -5.41 -1.11 2.99
C THR A 171 -4.29 -1.35 4.00
N GLY A 172 -4.65 -1.62 5.24
CA GLY A 172 -3.72 -1.72 6.37
C GLY A 172 -2.76 -2.89 6.25
N ALA A 173 -3.21 -4.05 5.77
CA ALA A 173 -2.39 -5.25 5.68
C ALA A 173 -1.13 -5.04 4.82
N LEU A 174 -1.27 -4.37 3.66
CA LEU A 174 -0.14 -4.12 2.78
C LEU A 174 0.80 -3.02 3.33
N LEU A 175 0.28 -2.01 4.02
CA LEU A 175 1.09 -0.99 4.70
C LEU A 175 1.86 -1.58 5.89
N GLN A 176 1.21 -2.40 6.73
CA GLN A 176 1.86 -3.11 7.82
C GLN A 176 2.92 -4.09 7.28
N ALA A 177 2.61 -4.83 6.20
CA ALA A 177 3.57 -5.71 5.56
C ALA A 177 4.77 -4.95 5.01
N SER A 178 4.61 -3.73 4.51
CA SER A 178 5.73 -2.89 4.07
C SER A 178 6.73 -2.67 5.20
N VAL A 179 6.24 -2.28 6.38
CA VAL A 179 7.08 -2.12 7.58
C VAL A 179 7.74 -3.46 7.97
N MET A 180 6.95 -4.54 8.02
CA MET A 180 7.47 -5.86 8.42
C MET A 180 8.42 -6.48 7.41
N MET A 181 8.27 -6.19 6.11
CA MET A 181 9.23 -6.60 5.08
C MET A 181 10.54 -5.83 5.23
N GLY A 182 10.50 -4.54 5.55
CA GLY A 182 11.70 -3.79 5.93
C GLY A 182 12.40 -4.42 7.14
N ALA A 183 11.67 -4.75 8.20
CA ALA A 183 12.22 -5.43 9.36
C ALA A 183 12.76 -6.84 9.06
N ALA A 184 12.19 -7.52 8.05
CA ALA A 184 12.64 -8.86 7.65
C ALA A 184 13.96 -8.85 6.86
N THR A 185 14.43 -7.70 6.38
CA THR A 185 15.76 -7.54 5.75
C THR A 185 16.88 -7.36 6.77
N ALA A 186 16.54 -7.31 8.04
CA ALA A 186 17.46 -7.16 9.18
C ALA A 186 17.16 -8.20 10.27
N ASP A 187 17.99 -8.24 11.28
CA ASP A 187 17.84 -9.11 12.46
C ASP A 187 17.10 -8.38 13.59
N ALA A 188 15.90 -7.89 13.33
CA ALA A 188 15.05 -7.27 14.34
C ALA A 188 14.73 -8.31 15.45
N ASP A 189 14.89 -7.92 16.72
CA ASP A 189 14.44 -8.74 17.83
C ASP A 189 12.91 -8.79 17.94
N ALA A 190 12.39 -9.68 18.80
CA ALA A 190 10.95 -9.89 18.93
C ALA A 190 10.21 -8.63 19.44
N HIS A 191 10.86 -7.82 20.29
CA HIS A 191 10.28 -6.59 20.82
C HIS A 191 10.21 -5.50 19.75
N GLN A 192 11.30 -5.27 19.02
CA GLN A 192 11.38 -4.36 17.89
C GLN A 192 10.34 -4.73 16.81
N ALA A 193 10.28 -6.03 16.45
CA ALA A 193 9.32 -6.53 15.48
C ALA A 193 7.86 -6.28 15.91
N SER A 194 7.54 -6.45 17.20
CA SER A 194 6.21 -6.17 17.74
C SER A 194 5.88 -4.67 17.67
N CYS A 195 6.79 -3.80 18.10
CA CYS A 195 6.59 -2.35 18.02
C CYS A 195 6.44 -1.85 16.57
N LEU A 196 7.22 -2.39 15.64
CA LEU A 196 7.11 -2.07 14.22
C LEU A 196 5.81 -2.58 13.60
N ALA A 197 5.30 -3.74 14.05
CA ALA A 197 3.98 -4.22 13.65
C ALA A 197 2.85 -3.30 14.13
N ASP A 198 2.92 -2.79 15.38
CA ASP A 198 1.98 -1.81 15.94
C ASP A 198 2.05 -0.49 15.15
N PHE A 199 3.26 -0.01 14.84
CA PHE A 199 3.47 1.17 14.00
C PHE A 199 2.82 1.00 12.62
N GLY A 200 3.10 -0.10 11.93
CA GLY A 200 2.55 -0.37 10.60
C GLY A 200 1.03 -0.49 10.58
N ALA A 201 0.45 -1.12 11.62
CA ALA A 201 -1.00 -1.21 11.78
C ALA A 201 -1.64 0.17 11.99
N SER A 202 -1.03 1.02 12.84
CA SER A 202 -1.49 2.38 13.09
C SER A 202 -1.42 3.25 11.83
N ILE A 203 -0.31 3.21 11.09
CA ILE A 203 -0.18 3.93 9.81
C ILE A 203 -1.23 3.48 8.79
N GLY A 204 -1.50 2.18 8.71
CA GLY A 204 -2.52 1.63 7.82
C GLY A 204 -3.91 2.16 8.12
N LEU A 205 -4.29 2.23 9.41
CA LEU A 205 -5.57 2.76 9.84
C LEU A 205 -5.65 4.28 9.64
N ALA A 206 -4.63 5.03 10.07
CA ALA A 206 -4.57 6.49 9.89
C ALA A 206 -4.68 6.87 8.41
N PHE A 207 -3.99 6.14 7.53
CA PHE A 207 -4.02 6.38 6.09
C PHE A 207 -5.46 6.32 5.54
N GLN A 208 -6.26 5.34 5.99
CA GLN A 208 -7.64 5.19 5.52
C GLN A 208 -8.56 6.25 6.12
N ILE A 209 -8.44 6.57 7.41
CA ILE A 209 -9.23 7.65 8.02
C ILE A 209 -8.98 8.97 7.30
N VAL A 210 -7.72 9.28 7.00
CA VAL A 210 -7.32 10.48 6.26
C VAL A 210 -7.84 10.46 4.81
N ASP A 211 -7.83 9.29 4.15
CA ASP A 211 -8.42 9.16 2.79
C ASP A 211 -9.93 9.46 2.79
N ASP A 212 -10.68 8.97 3.80
CA ASP A 212 -12.11 9.24 3.96
C ASP A 212 -12.39 10.73 4.25
N ILE A 213 -11.52 11.38 5.05
CA ILE A 213 -11.60 12.83 5.31
C ILE A 213 -11.38 13.61 4.01
N LEU A 214 -10.36 13.24 3.24
CA LEU A 214 -10.03 13.89 1.98
C LEU A 214 -11.12 13.73 0.93
N ASP A 215 -11.82 12.60 0.88
CA ASP A 215 -12.91 12.37 -0.08
C ASP A 215 -14.05 13.39 0.09
N VAL A 216 -14.27 13.91 1.31
CA VAL A 216 -15.31 14.89 1.62
C VAL A 216 -14.81 16.35 1.69
N THR A 217 -13.49 16.57 1.85
CA THR A 217 -12.93 17.94 2.07
C THR A 217 -12.14 18.46 0.88
N ALA A 218 -11.55 17.60 0.06
CA ALA A 218 -10.71 18.00 -1.06
C ALA A 218 -11.49 18.04 -2.38
N ASP A 219 -11.06 18.92 -3.31
CA ASP A 219 -11.59 18.97 -4.66
C ASP A 219 -11.03 17.82 -5.55
N SER A 220 -11.74 17.52 -6.64
CA SER A 220 -11.35 16.44 -7.56
C SER A 220 -9.98 16.66 -8.24
N GLN A 221 -9.51 17.90 -8.37
CA GLN A 221 -8.19 18.18 -8.94
C GLN A 221 -7.08 17.80 -7.96
N THR A 222 -7.26 18.11 -6.67
CA THR A 222 -6.33 17.76 -5.60
C THR A 222 -6.28 16.25 -5.37
N LEU A 223 -7.42 15.55 -5.46
CA LEU A 223 -7.50 14.10 -5.28
C LEU A 223 -6.94 13.31 -6.46
N GLY A 224 -6.95 13.87 -7.66
CA GLY A 224 -6.62 13.14 -8.91
C GLY A 224 -7.63 12.03 -9.25
N LYS A 225 -8.78 11.98 -8.56
CA LYS A 225 -9.95 11.11 -8.77
C LYS A 225 -11.23 11.94 -8.53
N THR A 226 -12.39 11.40 -8.89
CA THR A 226 -13.68 12.06 -8.59
C THR A 226 -13.87 12.16 -7.07
N ALA A 227 -14.09 13.36 -6.53
CA ALA A 227 -14.41 13.59 -5.12
C ALA A 227 -15.85 13.14 -4.80
N GLY A 228 -16.11 12.73 -3.54
CA GLY A 228 -17.43 12.29 -3.08
C GLY A 228 -17.87 10.93 -3.68
N LYS A 229 -16.93 10.15 -4.21
CA LYS A 229 -17.22 8.87 -4.86
C LYS A 229 -17.73 7.84 -3.88
N ASP A 230 -17.20 7.81 -2.66
CA ASP A 230 -17.60 6.86 -1.63
C ASP A 230 -19.04 7.12 -1.17
N ALA A 231 -19.42 8.39 -1.02
CA ALA A 231 -20.82 8.76 -0.75
C ALA A 231 -21.77 8.43 -1.91
N ALA A 232 -21.34 8.66 -3.16
CA ALA A 232 -22.11 8.33 -4.36
C ALA A 232 -22.28 6.81 -4.55
N ALA A 233 -21.33 6.02 -4.06
CA ALA A 233 -21.35 4.55 -4.09
C ALA A 233 -21.98 3.92 -2.83
N ASP A 234 -22.52 4.72 -1.91
CA ASP A 234 -23.13 4.28 -0.63
C ASP A 234 -22.17 3.37 0.19
N LYS A 235 -20.86 3.73 0.18
CA LYS A 235 -19.82 3.01 0.92
C LYS A 235 -19.73 3.55 2.36
N PRO A 236 -19.58 2.68 3.37
CA PRO A 236 -19.35 3.11 4.75
C PRO A 236 -17.96 3.73 4.91
N THR A 237 -17.89 4.92 5.52
CA THR A 237 -16.65 5.65 5.80
C THR A 237 -16.59 6.11 7.25
N PHE A 238 -15.39 6.44 7.77
CA PHE A 238 -15.26 7.01 9.12
C PHE A 238 -16.01 8.34 9.24
N VAL A 239 -16.03 9.16 8.19
CA VAL A 239 -16.76 10.43 8.20
C VAL A 239 -18.28 10.21 8.23
N SER A 240 -18.81 9.24 7.49
CA SER A 240 -20.25 8.92 7.55
C SER A 240 -20.65 8.31 8.89
N LEU A 241 -19.75 7.58 9.54
CA LEU A 241 -20.02 6.91 10.82
C LEU A 241 -19.99 7.86 12.02
N MET A 242 -18.99 8.74 12.11
CA MET A 242 -18.76 9.56 13.31
C MET A 242 -18.74 11.07 13.08
N GLY A 243 -18.83 11.53 11.83
CA GLY A 243 -18.72 12.93 11.44
C GLY A 243 -17.27 13.39 11.27
N LEU A 244 -17.08 14.47 10.50
CA LEU A 244 -15.77 14.97 10.11
C LEU A 244 -14.85 15.29 11.29
N ALA A 245 -15.34 16.04 12.28
CA ALA A 245 -14.52 16.47 13.43
C ALA A 245 -14.06 15.29 14.28
N ALA A 246 -14.92 14.29 14.50
CA ALA A 246 -14.54 13.09 15.24
C ALA A 246 -13.58 12.19 14.44
N ALA A 247 -13.74 12.11 13.12
CA ALA A 247 -12.80 11.39 12.25
C ALA A 247 -11.41 12.03 12.26
N GLN A 248 -11.32 13.38 12.24
CA GLN A 248 -10.06 14.10 12.38
C GLN A 248 -9.37 13.80 13.72
N ALA A 249 -10.10 13.93 14.83
CA ALA A 249 -9.55 13.62 16.16
C ALA A 249 -9.10 12.15 16.26
N TYR A 250 -9.83 11.23 15.64
CA TYR A 250 -9.46 9.82 15.63
C TYR A 250 -8.22 9.55 14.77
N ALA A 251 -8.05 10.25 13.64
CA ALA A 251 -6.82 10.18 12.85
C ALA A 251 -5.60 10.60 13.67
N ASP A 252 -5.70 11.72 14.41
CA ASP A 252 -4.62 12.22 15.28
C ASP A 252 -4.29 11.21 16.38
N GLU A 253 -5.29 10.64 17.07
CA GLU A 253 -5.08 9.60 18.09
C GLU A 253 -4.35 8.37 17.51
N VAL A 254 -4.72 7.93 16.29
CA VAL A 254 -4.07 6.79 15.65
C VAL A 254 -2.63 7.10 15.27
N LEU A 255 -2.32 8.33 14.85
CA LEU A 255 -0.97 8.78 14.57
C LEU A 255 -0.12 8.88 15.83
N ASP A 256 -0.67 9.35 16.95
CA ASP A 256 0.00 9.35 18.26
C ASP A 256 0.35 7.91 18.69
N ARG A 257 -0.54 6.94 18.47
CA ARG A 257 -0.26 5.51 18.69
C ARG A 257 0.91 5.01 17.83
N ALA A 258 1.00 5.46 16.56
CA ALA A 258 2.12 5.12 15.68
C ALA A 258 3.44 5.69 16.24
N HIS A 259 3.49 6.96 16.63
CA HIS A 259 4.67 7.56 17.24
C HIS A 259 5.08 6.88 18.54
N ALA A 260 4.11 6.57 19.41
CA ALA A 260 4.37 5.85 20.65
C ALA A 260 4.93 4.42 20.41
N ALA A 261 4.51 3.75 19.33
CA ALA A 261 5.08 2.46 18.96
C ALA A 261 6.55 2.57 18.58
N LEU A 262 6.95 3.62 17.83
CA LEU A 262 8.35 3.89 17.52
C LEU A 262 9.16 4.24 18.77
N ASP A 263 8.61 5.00 19.73
CA ASP A 263 9.26 5.30 21.00
C ASP A 263 9.57 4.02 21.79
N ARG A 264 8.59 3.12 21.88
CA ARG A 264 8.76 1.84 22.56
C ARG A 264 9.76 0.90 21.89
N SER A 265 10.00 1.04 20.59
CA SER A 265 10.88 0.11 19.84
C SER A 265 12.35 0.18 20.28
N GLY A 266 12.77 1.27 20.92
CA GLY A 266 14.17 1.50 21.28
C GLY A 266 15.10 1.75 20.08
N LEU A 267 14.58 1.86 18.86
CA LEU A 267 15.37 2.14 17.66
C LEU A 267 15.86 3.59 17.65
N SER A 268 17.14 3.79 17.39
CA SER A 268 17.77 5.13 17.39
C SER A 268 17.48 5.92 16.11
N GLN A 269 17.26 5.25 14.97
CA GLN A 269 17.11 5.86 13.65
C GLN A 269 15.66 5.85 13.15
N THR A 270 14.69 6.35 13.95
CA THR A 270 13.28 6.38 13.59
C THR A 270 12.82 7.64 12.86
N GLY A 271 13.71 8.62 12.65
CA GLY A 271 13.33 9.94 12.12
C GLY A 271 12.61 9.90 10.78
N TYR A 272 12.99 8.96 9.90
CA TYR A 272 12.33 8.83 8.60
C TYR A 272 10.96 8.16 8.71
N LEU A 273 10.79 7.15 9.56
CA LEU A 273 9.49 6.53 9.84
C LEU A 273 8.51 7.54 10.45
N ARG A 274 8.98 8.38 11.39
CA ARG A 274 8.18 9.49 11.95
C ARG A 274 7.76 10.48 10.87
N GLY A 275 8.71 10.88 10.01
CA GLY A 275 8.40 11.78 8.90
C GLY A 275 7.36 11.22 7.93
N LEU A 276 7.32 9.90 7.70
CA LEU A 276 6.28 9.25 6.89
C LEU A 276 4.93 9.23 7.61
N ALA A 277 4.90 9.03 8.93
CA ALA A 277 3.70 9.12 9.75
C ALA A 277 3.11 10.55 9.71
N ASP A 278 3.93 11.56 9.95
CA ASP A 278 3.55 12.98 9.88
C ASP A 278 3.04 13.36 8.49
N TRP A 279 3.65 12.80 7.45
CA TRP A 279 3.20 13.03 6.08
C TRP A 279 1.81 12.44 5.82
N VAL A 280 1.49 11.27 6.38
CA VAL A 280 0.14 10.68 6.30
C VAL A 280 -0.88 11.62 6.96
N GLY A 281 -0.60 12.13 8.16
CA GLY A 281 -1.47 13.06 8.87
C GLY A 281 -1.69 14.39 8.13
N ARG A 282 -0.61 14.98 7.60
CA ARG A 282 -0.68 16.28 6.89
C ARG A 282 -1.48 16.26 5.58
N ARG A 283 -1.83 15.09 5.05
CA ARG A 283 -2.71 14.97 3.89
C ARG A 283 -4.14 15.45 4.17
N SER A 284 -4.56 15.47 5.44
CA SER A 284 -5.91 15.89 5.86
C SER A 284 -6.07 17.41 6.05
N HIS A 285 -4.99 18.19 5.88
CA HIS A 285 -4.95 19.65 6.10
C HIS A 285 -4.57 20.40 4.84
#